data_2641f334df117d21174fc6e62e389960
#
_entry.id   2641f334df117d21174fc6e62e389960
#
_cell.length_a   1.000
_cell.length_b   1.000
_cell.length_c   1.000
_cell.angle_alpha   90.00
_cell.angle_beta   90.00
_cell.angle_gamma   90.00
#
_symmetry.space_group_name_H-M   'P 1'
#
loop_
_entity.id
_entity.type
_entity.pdbx_description
1 polymer ?
#
loop_
_entity_poly.entity_id
_entity_poly.type
_entity_poly.pdbx_seq_one_letter_code
_entity_poly.pdbx_strand_id
1 'polypeptide(L)'
;TAPIRDLPILDAIDYIQVQKIDLVANTTTVSLVTVLKSIHVDVVIGGLEIYDQSLWELLHDDCWDETSNPLRPDCWAYSVSSREDMVNIALDTLSPEVRSMLMNADQGTGETKTLVYVNQPYINLADASVLRNAIDGYLTGPAGCGNSAWTCQALGISQVFNSLLTGGLPVSIDINDGIHEAQSETTIATMLILLITMAFLFRSPRLAFFTMIAVGVVVIWQPLLMRGGGVNVNVFTAMIGTIVFGIGVDDSIHIVDRIKDEGETPAGIVKSVAKTGQTIFETTTTTCAGLSAGLFVAIPGLQNFFVLMMLLLILA
;
A
#
# COMPACT_ATOMS: atom_id res chain seq x y z
N THR A 1 -3.55 26.12 -15.39
CA THR A 1 -4.28 25.15 -14.55
C THR A 1 -5.56 25.82 -14.12
N ALA A 2 -6.70 25.22 -14.40
CA ALA A 2 -7.98 25.74 -13.96
C ALA A 2 -8.05 25.66 -12.43
N PRO A 3 -8.62 26.66 -11.78
CA PRO A 3 -8.83 26.61 -10.33
C PRO A 3 -9.77 25.45 -9.99
N ILE A 4 -9.53 24.79 -8.86
CA ILE A 4 -10.35 23.65 -8.39
C ILE A 4 -11.80 24.03 -8.16
N ARG A 5 -12.05 25.33 -8.00
CA ARG A 5 -13.40 25.89 -7.79
C ARG A 5 -14.26 25.96 -9.05
N ASP A 6 -13.69 25.67 -10.22
CA ASP A 6 -14.46 25.66 -11.47
C ASP A 6 -15.47 24.52 -11.47
N LEU A 7 -16.72 24.83 -11.78
CA LEU A 7 -17.83 23.86 -11.76
C LEU A 7 -17.55 22.60 -12.61
N PRO A 8 -17.03 22.70 -13.84
CA PRO A 8 -16.70 21.51 -14.62
C PRO A 8 -15.66 20.58 -13.94
N ILE A 9 -14.78 21.13 -13.11
CA ILE A 9 -13.80 20.35 -12.34
C ILE A 9 -14.49 19.65 -11.17
N LEU A 10 -15.39 20.33 -10.48
CA LEU A 10 -16.21 19.74 -9.42
C LEU A 10 -17.09 18.62 -9.97
N ASP A 11 -17.68 18.80 -11.14
CA ASP A 11 -18.47 17.76 -11.83
C ASP A 11 -17.63 16.53 -12.18
N ALA A 12 -16.39 16.73 -12.61
CA ALA A 12 -15.50 15.61 -12.87
C ALA A 12 -15.13 14.86 -11.59
N ILE A 13 -14.89 15.55 -10.49
CA ILE A 13 -14.64 14.95 -9.19
C ILE A 13 -15.86 14.14 -8.75
N ASP A 14 -17.05 14.70 -8.88
CA ASP A 14 -18.31 14.01 -8.55
C ASP A 14 -18.51 12.75 -9.39
N TYR A 15 -18.31 12.86 -10.69
CA TYR A 15 -18.44 11.73 -11.60
C TYR A 15 -17.48 10.59 -11.24
N ILE A 16 -16.21 10.89 -10.99
CA ILE A 16 -15.22 9.89 -10.61
C ILE A 16 -15.59 9.28 -9.26
N GLN A 17 -15.96 10.10 -8.30
CA GLN A 17 -16.33 9.67 -6.96
C GLN A 17 -17.53 8.73 -6.99
N VAL A 18 -18.66 9.19 -7.50
CA VAL A 18 -19.95 8.49 -7.41
C VAL A 18 -20.04 7.35 -8.45
N GLN A 19 -19.64 7.61 -9.69
CA GLN A 19 -19.83 6.66 -10.80
C GLN A 19 -18.70 5.65 -10.96
N LYS A 20 -17.57 5.85 -10.28
CA LYS A 20 -16.41 4.97 -10.42
C LYS A 20 -15.94 4.42 -9.08
N ILE A 21 -15.59 5.25 -8.12
CA ILE A 21 -14.98 4.78 -6.88
C ILE A 21 -15.98 4.15 -5.94
N ASP A 22 -17.11 4.81 -5.66
CA ASP A 22 -18.12 4.32 -4.71
C ASP A 22 -18.79 3.02 -5.19
N LEU A 23 -18.83 2.78 -6.50
CA LEU A 23 -19.40 1.55 -7.07
C LEU A 23 -18.47 0.34 -6.97
N VAL A 24 -17.14 0.54 -6.82
CA VAL A 24 -16.19 -0.56 -6.94
C VAL A 24 -16.18 -1.48 -5.73
N ALA A 25 -16.41 -0.99 -4.51
CA ALA A 25 -16.20 -1.82 -3.33
C ALA A 25 -16.93 -1.39 -2.04
N ASN A 26 -18.11 -0.85 -2.09
CA ASN A 26 -18.77 -0.28 -0.91
C ASN A 26 -17.85 0.69 -0.15
N THR A 27 -17.03 1.43 -0.86
CA THR A 27 -16.20 2.48 -0.30
C THR A 27 -17.04 3.71 -0.09
N THR A 28 -16.72 4.47 0.95
CA THR A 28 -17.27 5.82 1.11
C THR A 28 -16.18 6.82 0.78
N THR A 29 -16.53 7.78 -0.06
CA THR A 29 -15.60 8.83 -0.45
C THR A 29 -15.97 10.15 0.21
N VAL A 30 -14.96 10.92 0.58
CA VAL A 30 -15.11 12.27 1.09
C VAL A 30 -14.23 13.20 0.28
N SER A 31 -14.86 14.19 -0.34
CA SER A 31 -14.20 15.20 -1.18
C SER A 31 -14.79 16.57 -0.95
N LEU A 32 -14.27 17.55 -1.65
CA LEU A 32 -14.87 18.88 -1.70
C LEU A 32 -16.34 18.85 -2.14
N VAL A 33 -16.65 18.01 -3.13
CA VAL A 33 -18.02 17.83 -3.61
C VAL A 33 -18.94 17.23 -2.54
N THR A 34 -18.44 16.30 -1.74
CA THR A 34 -19.20 15.75 -0.61
C THR A 34 -19.56 16.83 0.39
N VAL A 35 -18.67 17.78 0.63
CA VAL A 35 -18.94 18.94 1.50
C VAL A 35 -20.01 19.83 0.87
N LEU A 36 -19.91 20.15 -0.42
CA LEU A 36 -20.95 20.95 -1.11
C LEU A 36 -22.32 20.28 -1.10
N LYS A 37 -22.36 18.95 -1.19
CA LYS A 37 -23.60 18.16 -1.06
C LYS A 37 -24.16 18.13 0.36
N SER A 38 -23.35 18.34 1.37
CA SER A 38 -23.77 18.35 2.77
C SER A 38 -24.21 19.72 3.29
N ILE A 39 -23.89 20.78 2.56
CA ILE A 39 -24.33 22.14 2.89
C ILE A 39 -25.72 22.35 2.30
N HIS A 40 -26.71 22.49 3.16
CA HIS A 40 -28.09 22.76 2.80
C HIS A 40 -28.41 24.25 3.01
N VAL A 41 -29.21 24.78 2.12
CA VAL A 41 -29.76 26.14 2.23
C VAL A 41 -31.25 26.01 2.55
N ASP A 42 -31.59 26.31 3.81
CA ASP A 42 -32.94 26.23 4.30
C ASP A 42 -33.57 27.62 4.29
N VAL A 43 -34.74 27.79 3.67
CA VAL A 43 -35.53 28.98 3.76
C VAL A 43 -36.83 28.69 4.52
N VAL A 44 -36.91 29.21 5.75
CA VAL A 44 -38.07 29.04 6.62
C VAL A 44 -38.84 30.37 6.71
N ILE A 45 -40.09 30.40 6.24
CA ILE A 45 -40.99 31.57 6.37
C ILE A 45 -42.20 31.20 7.21
N GLY A 46 -42.35 31.86 8.32
CA GLY A 46 -43.52 31.66 9.20
C GLY A 46 -43.60 30.29 9.88
N GLY A 47 -42.47 29.59 10.01
CA GLY A 47 -42.40 28.25 10.58
C GLY A 47 -42.69 27.13 9.58
N LEU A 48 -42.91 27.45 8.31
CA LEU A 48 -42.98 26.50 7.20
C LEU A 48 -41.63 26.50 6.47
N GLU A 49 -41.06 25.31 6.34
CA GLU A 49 -39.88 25.07 5.49
C GLU A 49 -40.34 25.15 4.04
N ILE A 50 -39.89 26.19 3.33
CA ILE A 50 -40.27 26.45 1.95
C ILE A 50 -39.28 25.87 0.98
N TYR A 51 -38.03 25.67 1.45
CA TYR A 51 -36.91 25.33 0.61
C TYR A 51 -35.82 24.61 1.43
N ASP A 52 -35.48 23.44 1.02
CA ASP A 52 -34.36 22.66 1.55
C ASP A 52 -33.63 22.00 0.35
N GLN A 53 -32.58 22.64 -0.13
CA GLN A 53 -31.74 22.07 -1.19
C GLN A 53 -30.27 22.11 -0.80
N SER A 54 -29.54 21.08 -1.20
CA SER A 54 -28.11 21.09 -1.07
C SER A 54 -27.48 22.17 -1.97
N LEU A 55 -26.36 22.73 -1.54
CA LEU A 55 -25.63 23.69 -2.35
C LEU A 55 -25.22 23.08 -3.71
N TRP A 56 -24.97 21.78 -3.76
CA TRP A 56 -24.69 21.06 -4.99
C TRP A 56 -25.85 21.07 -5.98
N GLU A 57 -27.07 20.83 -5.50
CA GLU A 57 -28.28 20.90 -6.33
C GLU A 57 -28.52 22.33 -6.83
N LEU A 58 -28.29 23.31 -5.96
CA LEU A 58 -28.41 24.72 -6.33
C LEU A 58 -27.43 25.12 -7.45
N LEU A 59 -26.23 24.61 -7.43
CA LEU A 59 -25.21 24.89 -8.47
C LEU A 59 -25.62 24.32 -9.84
N HIS A 60 -26.49 23.30 -9.88
CA HIS A 60 -26.95 22.63 -11.08
C HIS A 60 -28.36 22.99 -11.47
N ASP A 61 -29.01 23.93 -10.75
CA ASP A 61 -30.36 24.37 -11.07
C ASP A 61 -30.38 25.18 -12.37
N ASP A 62 -31.49 25.03 -13.13
CA ASP A 62 -31.75 25.73 -14.37
C ASP A 62 -31.86 27.27 -14.19
N CYS A 63 -31.95 27.77 -12.96
CA CYS A 63 -32.02 29.20 -12.63
C CYS A 63 -30.78 29.98 -13.14
N TRP A 64 -29.64 29.30 -13.35
CA TRP A 64 -28.43 29.94 -13.85
C TRP A 64 -28.41 30.10 -15.36
N ASP A 65 -29.33 29.46 -16.09
CA ASP A 65 -29.46 29.62 -17.53
C ASP A 65 -30.22 30.90 -17.88
N GLU A 66 -29.59 31.84 -18.55
CA GLU A 66 -30.22 33.10 -18.99
C GLU A 66 -31.44 32.90 -19.90
N THR A 67 -31.58 31.69 -20.48
CA THR A 67 -32.71 31.27 -21.31
C THR A 67 -33.84 30.67 -20.52
N SER A 68 -33.59 30.24 -19.28
CA SER A 68 -34.60 29.63 -18.41
C SER A 68 -35.42 30.76 -17.74
N ASN A 69 -36.69 30.73 -17.98
CA ASN A 69 -37.75 31.67 -17.63
C ASN A 69 -37.45 32.44 -16.30
N PRO A 70 -37.21 33.78 -16.33
CA PRO A 70 -36.87 34.58 -15.15
C PRO A 70 -38.07 34.73 -14.15
N LEU A 71 -39.15 34.02 -14.37
CA LEU A 71 -40.37 34.05 -13.56
C LEU A 71 -40.51 32.83 -12.64
N ARG A 72 -39.52 31.93 -12.56
CA ARG A 72 -39.60 30.85 -11.57
C ARG A 72 -39.44 31.44 -10.17
N PRO A 73 -40.43 31.23 -9.26
CA PRO A 73 -40.39 31.82 -7.91
C PRO A 73 -39.19 31.33 -7.06
N ASP A 74 -38.62 30.19 -7.43
CA ASP A 74 -37.52 29.53 -6.71
C ASP A 74 -36.17 30.22 -6.97
N CYS A 75 -36.01 30.91 -8.12
CA CYS A 75 -34.77 31.56 -8.52
C CYS A 75 -34.50 32.90 -7.82
N TRP A 76 -35.51 33.50 -7.19
CA TRP A 76 -35.33 34.80 -6.47
C TRP A 76 -34.50 34.69 -5.20
N ALA A 77 -34.30 33.45 -4.68
CA ALA A 77 -33.47 33.19 -3.49
C ALA A 77 -31.96 33.37 -3.75
N TYR A 78 -31.55 33.36 -5.02
CA TYR A 78 -30.14 33.57 -5.36
C TYR A 78 -29.79 35.06 -5.27
N SER A 79 -29.25 35.46 -4.12
CA SER A 79 -28.71 36.80 -3.93
C SER A 79 -27.31 36.97 -4.46
N VAL A 80 -26.78 35.95 -5.13
CA VAL A 80 -25.40 35.87 -5.61
C VAL A 80 -25.36 36.06 -7.12
N SER A 81 -24.37 36.76 -7.62
CA SER A 81 -24.30 37.22 -9.02
C SER A 81 -23.94 36.10 -10.02
N SER A 82 -23.28 35.04 -9.55
CA SER A 82 -22.85 33.93 -10.41
C SER A 82 -22.70 32.61 -9.63
N ARG A 83 -22.68 31.47 -10.35
CA ARG A 83 -22.38 30.15 -9.79
C ARG A 83 -20.99 30.14 -9.11
N GLU A 84 -20.00 30.78 -9.74
CA GLU A 84 -18.65 30.86 -9.23
C GLU A 84 -18.59 31.59 -7.89
N ASP A 85 -19.35 32.71 -7.74
CA ASP A 85 -19.44 33.43 -6.48
C ASP A 85 -20.05 32.57 -5.37
N MET A 86 -21.05 31.74 -5.70
CA MET A 86 -21.65 30.81 -4.74
C MET A 86 -20.67 29.77 -4.26
N VAL A 87 -19.89 29.13 -5.15
CA VAL A 87 -18.83 28.19 -4.79
C VAL A 87 -17.79 28.88 -3.92
N ASN A 88 -17.35 30.08 -4.30
CA ASN A 88 -16.36 30.83 -3.54
C ASN A 88 -16.85 31.17 -2.13
N ILE A 89 -18.06 31.65 -1.97
CA ILE A 89 -18.64 31.95 -0.66
C ILE A 89 -18.71 30.68 0.19
N ALA A 90 -19.20 29.58 -0.37
CA ALA A 90 -19.31 28.30 0.35
C ALA A 90 -17.96 27.80 0.83
N LEU A 91 -16.95 27.83 -0.03
CA LEU A 91 -15.60 27.34 0.31
C LEU A 91 -14.86 28.30 1.25
N ASP A 92 -15.10 29.60 1.14
CA ASP A 92 -14.46 30.60 2.02
C ASP A 92 -15.10 30.64 3.41
N THR A 93 -16.33 30.14 3.58
CA THR A 93 -16.97 29.96 4.89
C THR A 93 -16.54 28.71 5.63
N LEU A 94 -15.88 27.76 4.95
CA LEU A 94 -15.34 26.59 5.61
C LEU A 94 -14.24 26.97 6.60
N SER A 95 -14.14 26.25 7.71
CA SER A 95 -13.05 26.45 8.66
C SER A 95 -11.69 26.22 7.98
N PRO A 96 -10.65 26.98 8.35
CA PRO A 96 -9.32 26.84 7.74
C PRO A 96 -8.77 25.41 7.83
N GLU A 97 -9.12 24.68 8.87
CA GLU A 97 -8.72 23.29 9.07
C GLU A 97 -9.34 22.38 8.00
N VAL A 98 -10.64 22.46 7.81
CA VAL A 98 -11.35 21.65 6.78
C VAL A 98 -10.87 22.01 5.39
N ARG A 99 -10.69 23.30 5.12
CA ARG A 99 -10.18 23.78 3.84
C ARG A 99 -8.79 23.25 3.55
N SER A 100 -7.88 23.27 4.53
CA SER A 100 -6.51 22.75 4.38
C SER A 100 -6.45 21.23 4.21
N MET A 101 -7.46 20.49 4.69
CA MET A 101 -7.56 19.04 4.48
C MET A 101 -7.99 18.70 3.06
N LEU A 102 -8.85 19.51 2.45
CA LEU A 102 -9.46 19.19 1.17
C LEU A 102 -8.77 19.86 -0.02
N MET A 103 -8.15 21.01 0.20
CA MET A 103 -7.55 21.81 -0.84
C MET A 103 -6.17 22.30 -0.44
N ASN A 104 -5.26 22.39 -1.41
CA ASN A 104 -3.96 23.00 -1.22
C ASN A 104 -3.72 24.08 -2.28
N ALA A 105 -3.20 25.23 -1.83
CA ALA A 105 -2.81 26.34 -2.68
C ALA A 105 -1.32 26.23 -3.03
N ASP A 106 -1.01 26.26 -4.32
CA ASP A 106 0.36 26.49 -4.77
C ASP A 106 0.68 28.00 -4.71
N GLN A 107 1.87 28.35 -4.25
CA GLN A 107 2.28 29.76 -4.13
C GLN A 107 2.17 30.47 -5.49
N GLY A 108 1.25 31.44 -5.57
CA GLY A 108 1.06 32.30 -6.72
C GLY A 108 0.05 31.86 -7.78
N THR A 109 -0.54 30.66 -7.68
CA THR A 109 -1.48 30.14 -8.68
C THR A 109 -2.89 29.84 -8.14
N GLY A 110 -3.14 30.09 -6.85
CA GLY A 110 -4.39 29.73 -6.21
C GLY A 110 -4.49 28.24 -5.86
N GLU A 111 -5.71 27.79 -5.55
CA GLU A 111 -5.96 26.40 -5.16
C GLU A 111 -5.99 25.50 -6.39
N THR A 112 -4.96 24.70 -6.54
CA THR A 112 -4.74 23.84 -7.72
C THR A 112 -4.80 22.36 -7.41
N LYS A 113 -4.86 21.96 -6.14
CA LYS A 113 -4.88 20.57 -5.70
C LYS A 113 -6.04 20.30 -4.75
N THR A 114 -6.72 19.19 -4.95
CA THR A 114 -7.75 18.69 -4.05
C THR A 114 -7.51 17.24 -3.69
N LEU A 115 -8.01 16.82 -2.54
CA LEU A 115 -7.96 15.45 -2.06
C LEU A 115 -9.34 14.82 -2.09
N VAL A 116 -9.40 13.60 -2.59
CA VAL A 116 -10.55 12.72 -2.44
C VAL A 116 -10.13 11.60 -1.49
N TYR A 117 -10.70 11.60 -0.30
CA TYR A 117 -10.46 10.54 0.68
C TYR A 117 -11.34 9.35 0.34
N VAL A 118 -10.70 8.21 0.14
CA VAL A 118 -11.39 6.93 -0.06
C VAL A 118 -11.31 6.15 1.24
N ASN A 119 -12.44 6.06 1.95
CA ASN A 119 -12.55 5.26 3.16
C ASN A 119 -13.00 3.85 2.80
N GLN A 120 -12.22 2.88 3.21
CA GLN A 120 -12.39 1.49 2.88
C GLN A 120 -12.47 0.67 4.16
N PRO A 121 -13.43 -0.28 4.28
CA PRO A 121 -13.43 -1.22 5.38
C PRO A 121 -12.13 -2.04 5.37
N TYR A 122 -11.69 -2.48 6.55
CA TYR A 122 -10.50 -3.32 6.66
C TYR A 122 -10.67 -4.59 5.83
N ILE A 123 -9.79 -4.76 4.86
CA ILE A 123 -9.68 -5.95 4.02
C ILE A 123 -8.22 -6.43 4.03
N ASN A 124 -8.00 -7.68 3.67
CA ASN A 124 -6.64 -8.18 3.53
C ASN A 124 -5.89 -7.47 2.38
N LEU A 125 -4.57 -7.52 2.42
CA LEU A 125 -3.73 -6.79 1.47
C LEU A 125 -3.94 -7.25 0.01
N ALA A 126 -4.30 -8.53 -0.20
CA ALA A 126 -4.55 -9.06 -1.54
C ALA A 126 -5.83 -8.48 -2.16
N ASP A 127 -6.92 -8.42 -1.40
CA ASP A 127 -8.17 -7.78 -1.85
C ASP A 127 -7.99 -6.27 -2.00
N ALA A 128 -7.19 -5.66 -1.12
CA ALA A 128 -6.82 -4.25 -1.21
C ALA A 128 -6.05 -3.92 -2.49
N SER A 129 -5.17 -4.81 -2.95
CA SER A 129 -4.43 -4.61 -4.20
C SER A 129 -5.33 -4.64 -5.43
N VAL A 130 -6.35 -5.50 -5.43
CA VAL A 130 -7.36 -5.55 -6.51
C VAL A 130 -8.13 -4.23 -6.56
N LEU A 131 -8.57 -3.73 -5.41
CA LEU A 131 -9.28 -2.45 -5.33
C LEU A 131 -8.39 -1.27 -5.75
N ARG A 132 -7.16 -1.22 -5.25
CA ARG A 132 -6.19 -0.18 -5.63
C ARG A 132 -5.98 -0.15 -7.15
N ASN A 133 -5.79 -1.31 -7.76
CA ASN A 133 -5.59 -1.42 -9.21
C ASN A 133 -6.84 -1.02 -10.01
N ALA A 134 -8.04 -1.33 -9.51
CA ALA A 134 -9.28 -0.88 -10.11
C ALA A 134 -9.43 0.65 -10.06
N ILE A 135 -9.20 1.25 -8.89
CA ILE A 135 -9.25 2.72 -8.72
C ILE A 135 -8.17 3.39 -9.60
N ASP A 136 -6.94 2.90 -9.54
CA ASP A 136 -5.84 3.43 -10.35
C ASP A 136 -6.13 3.34 -11.85
N GLY A 137 -6.73 2.23 -12.30
CA GLY A 137 -7.18 2.05 -13.68
C GLY A 137 -8.24 3.08 -14.11
N TYR A 138 -9.13 3.50 -13.21
CA TYR A 138 -10.08 4.59 -13.48
C TYR A 138 -9.41 5.96 -13.51
N LEU A 139 -8.40 6.18 -12.70
CA LEU A 139 -7.69 7.46 -12.64
C LEU A 139 -6.67 7.65 -13.78
N THR A 140 -5.96 6.60 -14.15
CA THR A 140 -4.82 6.65 -15.09
C THR A 140 -5.08 5.93 -16.41
N GLY A 141 -6.08 5.06 -16.49
CA GLY A 141 -6.44 4.30 -17.69
C GLY A 141 -7.01 5.14 -18.82
N PRO A 142 -7.22 4.53 -20.02
CA PRO A 142 -7.78 5.23 -21.18
C PRO A 142 -9.19 5.81 -20.94
N ALA A 143 -9.90 5.31 -19.93
CA ALA A 143 -11.19 5.82 -19.50
C ALA A 143 -11.09 6.76 -18.28
N GLY A 144 -9.90 7.04 -17.77
CA GLY A 144 -9.69 7.91 -16.62
C GLY A 144 -9.44 9.37 -17.00
N CYS A 145 -9.78 10.31 -16.13
CA CYS A 145 -9.56 11.73 -16.36
C CYS A 145 -8.07 12.12 -16.40
N GLY A 146 -7.19 11.33 -15.79
CA GLY A 146 -5.76 11.60 -15.74
C GLY A 146 -5.03 11.47 -17.06
N ASN A 147 -5.54 10.65 -17.98
CA ASN A 147 -4.92 10.33 -19.26
C ASN A 147 -5.78 10.71 -20.49
N SER A 148 -6.29 11.94 -20.55
CA SER A 148 -7.12 12.43 -21.65
C SER A 148 -8.37 11.57 -21.92
N ALA A 149 -8.95 11.05 -20.87
CA ALA A 149 -10.03 10.11 -21.00
C ALA A 149 -11.28 10.74 -21.61
N TRP A 150 -11.96 9.93 -22.37
CA TRP A 150 -13.26 10.25 -22.93
C TRP A 150 -14.27 10.74 -21.87
N THR A 151 -14.12 10.34 -20.62
CA THR A 151 -14.96 10.74 -19.51
C THR A 151 -14.86 12.23 -19.22
N CYS A 152 -13.66 12.78 -19.21
CA CYS A 152 -13.44 14.22 -19.06
C CYS A 152 -13.86 14.99 -20.30
N GLN A 153 -13.70 14.42 -21.48
CA GLN A 153 -14.23 15.01 -22.72
C GLN A 153 -15.76 15.04 -22.75
N ALA A 154 -16.42 13.99 -22.25
CA ALA A 154 -17.88 13.95 -22.15
C ALA A 154 -18.43 15.01 -21.19
N LEU A 155 -17.66 15.43 -20.18
CA LEU A 155 -18.00 16.51 -19.26
C LEU A 155 -17.57 17.89 -19.77
N GLY A 156 -17.02 17.98 -21.00
CA GLY A 156 -16.56 19.25 -21.59
C GLY A 156 -15.26 19.79 -21.01
N ILE A 157 -14.51 18.97 -20.24
CA ILE A 157 -13.27 19.37 -19.64
C ILE A 157 -12.13 19.12 -20.62
N SER A 158 -11.53 20.19 -21.11
CA SER A 158 -10.39 20.15 -22.02
C SER A 158 -9.04 20.00 -21.32
N GLN A 159 -9.01 20.05 -19.98
CA GLN A 159 -7.78 20.01 -19.19
C GLN A 159 -7.52 18.62 -18.63
N VAL A 160 -6.26 18.20 -18.69
CA VAL A 160 -5.82 16.92 -18.13
C VAL A 160 -5.64 17.05 -16.62
N PHE A 161 -6.35 16.24 -15.86
CA PHE A 161 -6.08 16.06 -14.43
C PHE A 161 -4.89 15.13 -14.27
N ASN A 162 -3.95 15.53 -13.45
CA ASN A 162 -2.94 14.62 -12.96
C ASN A 162 -3.43 14.08 -11.61
N SER A 163 -4.07 12.91 -11.64
CA SER A 163 -4.55 12.24 -10.44
C SER A 163 -3.57 11.15 -10.03
N LEU A 164 -3.25 11.09 -8.77
CA LEU A 164 -2.35 10.10 -8.17
C LEU A 164 -3.01 9.49 -6.95
N LEU A 165 -3.08 8.17 -6.92
CA LEU A 165 -3.51 7.45 -5.73
C LEU A 165 -2.37 7.44 -4.71
N THR A 166 -2.62 7.94 -3.50
CA THR A 166 -1.64 8.03 -2.43
C THR A 166 -2.28 7.66 -1.09
N GLY A 167 -1.46 7.45 -0.08
CA GLY A 167 -1.93 7.13 1.27
C GLY A 167 -1.27 5.86 1.82
N GLY A 168 -1.64 5.49 3.03
CA GLY A 168 -1.03 4.35 3.72
C GLY A 168 -1.24 3.00 3.01
N LEU A 169 -2.42 2.77 2.45
CA LEU A 169 -2.75 1.51 1.78
C LEU A 169 -2.01 1.33 0.45
N PRO A 170 -2.08 2.25 -0.53
CA PRO A 170 -1.30 2.13 -1.76
C PRO A 170 0.19 1.97 -1.51
N VAL A 171 0.76 2.77 -0.62
CA VAL A 171 2.18 2.69 -0.25
C VAL A 171 2.53 1.33 0.37
N SER A 172 1.66 0.79 1.23
CA SER A 172 1.87 -0.54 1.82
C SER A 172 1.83 -1.66 0.78
N ILE A 173 0.98 -1.54 -0.24
CA ILE A 173 0.91 -2.49 -1.35
C ILE A 173 2.18 -2.39 -2.21
N ASP A 174 2.60 -1.19 -2.58
CA ASP A 174 3.80 -0.97 -3.39
C ASP A 174 5.07 -1.47 -2.67
N ILE A 175 5.17 -1.24 -1.36
CA ILE A 175 6.25 -1.79 -0.53
C ILE A 175 6.20 -3.33 -0.53
N ASN A 176 5.03 -3.92 -0.35
CA ASN A 176 4.89 -5.38 -0.35
C ASN A 176 5.26 -6.01 -1.69
N ASP A 177 4.82 -5.42 -2.80
CA ASP A 177 5.14 -5.88 -4.15
C ASP A 177 6.63 -5.73 -4.44
N GLY A 178 7.23 -4.59 -4.06
CA GLY A 178 8.68 -4.38 -4.16
C GLY A 178 9.49 -5.37 -3.32
N ILE A 179 9.02 -5.75 -2.13
CA ILE A 179 9.65 -6.78 -1.30
C ILE A 179 9.59 -8.15 -1.99
N HIS A 180 8.44 -8.51 -2.56
CA HIS A 180 8.29 -9.78 -3.27
C HIS A 180 9.23 -9.90 -4.48
N GLU A 181 9.34 -8.84 -5.26
CA GLU A 181 10.24 -8.78 -6.41
C GLU A 181 11.71 -8.84 -5.97
N ALA A 182 12.11 -7.99 -5.03
CA ALA A 182 13.47 -7.93 -4.52
C ALA A 182 13.89 -9.21 -3.79
N GLN A 183 12.98 -9.90 -3.10
CA GLN A 183 13.29 -11.10 -2.32
C GLN A 183 13.86 -12.23 -3.18
N SER A 184 13.30 -12.48 -4.34
CA SER A 184 13.78 -13.55 -5.23
C SER A 184 15.17 -13.25 -5.79
N GLU A 185 15.39 -12.03 -6.24
CA GLU A 185 16.69 -11.59 -6.78
C GLU A 185 17.78 -11.59 -5.73
N THR A 186 17.50 -11.02 -4.54
CA THR A 186 18.47 -10.97 -3.44
C THR A 186 18.79 -12.35 -2.91
N THR A 187 17.84 -13.28 -2.85
CA THR A 187 18.05 -14.66 -2.42
C THR A 187 19.01 -15.38 -3.39
N ILE A 188 18.77 -15.30 -4.68
CA ILE A 188 19.62 -15.91 -5.71
C ILE A 188 21.04 -15.28 -5.68
N ALA A 189 21.13 -13.95 -5.62
CA ALA A 189 22.40 -13.25 -5.54
C ALA A 189 23.19 -13.65 -4.29
N THR A 190 22.54 -13.74 -3.13
CA THR A 190 23.16 -14.17 -1.87
C THR A 190 23.68 -15.61 -1.97
N MET A 191 22.87 -16.53 -2.51
CA MET A 191 23.31 -17.92 -2.71
C MET A 191 24.53 -18.03 -3.63
N LEU A 192 24.58 -17.26 -4.70
CA LEU A 192 25.71 -17.25 -5.63
C LEU A 192 26.97 -16.68 -4.95
N ILE A 193 26.84 -15.57 -4.24
CA ILE A 193 27.96 -14.96 -3.51
C ILE A 193 28.49 -15.91 -2.44
N LEU A 194 27.62 -16.57 -1.69
CA LEU A 194 28.01 -17.56 -0.68
C LEU A 194 28.70 -18.76 -1.32
N LEU A 195 28.16 -19.29 -2.43
CA LEU A 195 28.78 -20.42 -3.14
C LEU A 195 30.21 -20.09 -3.61
N ILE A 196 30.41 -18.91 -4.20
CA ILE A 196 31.72 -18.45 -4.67
C ILE A 196 32.64 -18.28 -3.47
N THR A 197 32.20 -17.65 -2.40
CA THR A 197 32.97 -17.43 -1.18
C THR A 197 33.41 -18.75 -0.56
N MET A 198 32.50 -19.73 -0.47
CA MET A 198 32.77 -21.06 0.05
C MET A 198 33.70 -21.86 -0.85
N ALA A 199 33.55 -21.77 -2.17
CA ALA A 199 34.44 -22.42 -3.11
C ALA A 199 35.88 -21.90 -2.98
N PHE A 200 36.03 -20.59 -2.74
CA PHE A 200 37.33 -19.96 -2.48
C PHE A 200 37.91 -20.38 -1.12
N LEU A 201 37.10 -20.39 -0.05
CA LEU A 201 37.51 -20.73 1.30
C LEU A 201 38.00 -22.19 1.40
N PHE A 202 37.17 -23.12 0.92
CA PHE A 202 37.48 -24.56 0.95
C PHE A 202 38.51 -25.00 -0.12
N ARG A 203 38.80 -24.14 -1.09
CA ARG A 203 39.58 -24.50 -2.29
C ARG A 203 39.07 -25.75 -3.01
N SER A 204 37.80 -26.08 -2.81
CA SER A 204 37.12 -27.24 -3.37
C SER A 204 35.68 -26.90 -3.71
N PRO A 205 35.31 -26.86 -4.99
CA PRO A 205 33.92 -26.56 -5.40
C PRO A 205 32.93 -27.64 -4.97
N ARG A 206 33.41 -28.89 -4.78
CA ARG A 206 32.55 -29.98 -4.30
C ARG A 206 32.08 -29.76 -2.86
N LEU A 207 33.01 -29.41 -1.96
CA LEU A 207 32.69 -29.14 -0.56
C LEU A 207 31.77 -27.90 -0.44
N ALA A 208 32.05 -26.86 -1.18
CA ALA A 208 31.20 -25.67 -1.23
C ALA A 208 29.75 -26.02 -1.67
N PHE A 209 29.60 -26.87 -2.68
CA PHE A 209 28.28 -27.29 -3.13
C PHE A 209 27.50 -28.10 -2.06
N PHE A 210 28.18 -29.02 -1.38
CA PHE A 210 27.57 -29.78 -0.29
C PHE A 210 27.12 -28.90 0.88
N THR A 211 27.94 -27.91 1.25
CA THR A 211 27.58 -26.92 2.26
C THR A 211 26.32 -26.13 1.86
N MET A 212 26.23 -25.74 0.58
CA MET A 212 25.10 -25.01 0.07
C MET A 212 23.81 -25.81 -0.06
N ILE A 213 23.85 -27.17 -0.10
CA ILE A 213 22.65 -28.00 -0.11
C ILE A 213 21.83 -27.79 1.17
N ALA A 214 22.48 -27.77 2.33
CA ALA A 214 21.79 -27.55 3.61
C ALA A 214 21.06 -26.18 3.61
N VAL A 215 21.76 -25.14 3.18
CA VAL A 215 21.20 -23.80 3.05
C VAL A 215 20.04 -23.77 2.04
N GLY A 216 20.17 -24.45 0.90
CA GLY A 216 19.16 -24.57 -0.13
C GLY A 216 17.86 -25.21 0.38
N VAL A 217 17.96 -26.23 1.24
CA VAL A 217 16.81 -26.85 1.88
C VAL A 217 16.03 -25.82 2.72
N VAL A 218 16.71 -24.99 3.49
CA VAL A 218 16.08 -23.96 4.32
C VAL A 218 15.33 -22.93 3.46
N VAL A 219 15.92 -22.54 2.31
CA VAL A 219 15.27 -21.63 1.34
C VAL A 219 13.93 -22.18 0.85
N ILE A 220 13.88 -23.50 0.58
CA ILE A 220 12.64 -24.15 0.12
C ILE A 220 11.64 -24.28 1.26
N TRP A 221 12.09 -24.54 2.48
CA TRP A 221 11.22 -24.66 3.64
C TRP A 221 10.58 -23.35 4.09
N GLN A 222 11.26 -22.22 3.90
CA GLN A 222 10.74 -20.90 4.30
C GLN A 222 9.34 -20.61 3.73
N PRO A 223 9.11 -20.59 2.39
CA PRO A 223 7.79 -20.31 1.84
C PRO A 223 6.76 -21.40 2.21
N LEU A 224 7.21 -22.63 2.40
CA LEU A 224 6.35 -23.74 2.78
C LEU A 224 5.81 -23.59 4.20
N LEU A 225 6.66 -23.21 5.15
CA LEU A 225 6.28 -22.92 6.53
C LEU A 225 5.41 -21.65 6.61
N MET A 226 5.72 -20.60 5.85
CA MET A 226 4.90 -19.40 5.79
C MET A 226 3.50 -19.71 5.31
N ARG A 227 3.38 -20.48 4.23
CA ARG A 227 2.07 -20.90 3.68
C ARG A 227 1.31 -21.82 4.65
N GLY A 228 1.99 -22.77 5.28
CA GLY A 228 1.40 -23.69 6.27
C GLY A 228 0.96 -23.01 7.55
N GLY A 229 1.68 -21.98 7.99
CA GLY A 229 1.40 -21.17 9.18
C GLY A 229 0.47 -19.99 8.92
N GLY A 230 0.03 -19.76 7.68
CA GLY A 230 -0.78 -18.57 7.34
C GLY A 230 -0.04 -17.24 7.55
N VAL A 231 1.29 -17.28 7.50
CA VAL A 231 2.13 -16.08 7.70
C VAL A 231 2.29 -15.34 6.38
N ASN A 232 1.80 -14.11 6.36
CA ASN A 232 1.94 -13.25 5.18
C ASN A 232 3.39 -12.74 5.04
N VAL A 233 3.82 -12.55 3.79
CA VAL A 233 5.08 -11.87 3.49
C VAL A 233 4.97 -10.41 3.94
N ASN A 234 5.94 -9.97 4.70
CA ASN A 234 6.10 -8.58 5.12
C ASN A 234 7.60 -8.26 5.22
N VAL A 235 7.93 -7.01 5.52
CA VAL A 235 9.33 -6.55 5.63
C VAL A 235 10.17 -7.45 6.56
N PHE A 236 9.59 -7.86 7.68
CA PHE A 236 10.31 -8.70 8.66
C PHE A 236 10.51 -10.11 8.14
N THR A 237 9.46 -10.74 7.61
CA THR A 237 9.54 -12.13 7.12
C THR A 237 10.40 -12.27 5.87
N ALA A 238 10.49 -11.23 5.03
CA ALA A 238 11.37 -11.21 3.87
C ALA A 238 12.86 -11.26 4.25
N MET A 239 13.24 -10.64 5.37
CA MET A 239 14.63 -10.62 5.85
C MET A 239 15.08 -11.95 6.44
N ILE A 240 14.14 -12.83 6.84
CA ILE A 240 14.46 -14.10 7.53
C ILE A 240 15.42 -14.95 6.70
N GLY A 241 15.16 -15.09 5.39
CA GLY A 241 15.98 -15.90 4.51
C GLY A 241 17.46 -15.50 4.57
N THR A 242 17.74 -14.23 4.45
CA THR A 242 19.11 -13.70 4.47
C THR A 242 19.80 -13.93 5.82
N ILE A 243 19.06 -13.78 6.92
CA ILE A 243 19.59 -13.97 8.29
C ILE A 243 19.87 -15.47 8.54
N VAL A 244 18.93 -16.34 8.20
CA VAL A 244 19.06 -17.80 8.41
C VAL A 244 20.15 -18.37 7.49
N PHE A 245 20.34 -17.80 6.30
CA PHE A 245 21.48 -18.18 5.45
C PHE A 245 22.81 -17.91 6.13
N GLY A 246 22.98 -16.72 6.73
CA GLY A 246 24.22 -16.41 7.43
C GLY A 246 24.50 -17.38 8.57
N ILE A 247 23.50 -17.65 9.42
CA ILE A 247 23.64 -18.55 10.58
C ILE A 247 23.82 -20.02 10.13
N GLY A 248 22.98 -20.50 9.21
CA GLY A 248 23.02 -21.90 8.76
C GLY A 248 24.28 -22.25 7.97
N VAL A 249 24.87 -21.26 7.27
CA VAL A 249 26.16 -21.43 6.58
C VAL A 249 27.28 -21.64 7.58
N ASP A 250 27.31 -20.91 8.69
CA ASP A 250 28.36 -21.03 9.69
C ASP A 250 28.39 -22.45 10.30
N ASP A 251 27.25 -23.00 10.64
CA ASP A 251 27.14 -24.37 11.17
C ASP A 251 27.61 -25.41 10.13
N SER A 252 27.22 -25.22 8.88
CA SER A 252 27.69 -26.08 7.77
C SER A 252 29.18 -25.99 7.52
N ILE A 253 29.79 -24.79 7.65
CA ILE A 253 31.24 -24.60 7.54
C ILE A 253 31.99 -25.39 8.60
N HIS A 254 31.53 -25.28 9.86
CA HIS A 254 32.15 -25.97 10.99
C HIS A 254 32.16 -27.50 10.80
N ILE A 255 31.04 -28.08 10.32
CA ILE A 255 30.98 -29.52 10.02
C ILE A 255 31.93 -29.90 8.89
N VAL A 256 31.90 -29.15 7.77
CA VAL A 256 32.70 -29.47 6.59
C VAL A 256 34.20 -29.32 6.84
N ASP A 257 34.58 -28.26 7.57
CA ASP A 257 36.00 -28.06 7.94
C ASP A 257 36.49 -29.19 8.85
N ARG A 258 35.65 -29.62 9.79
CA ARG A 258 36.00 -30.77 10.65
C ARG A 258 36.09 -32.08 9.90
N ILE A 259 35.24 -32.33 8.91
CA ILE A 259 35.31 -33.53 8.03
C ILE A 259 36.64 -33.52 7.26
N LYS A 260 37.07 -32.36 6.80
CA LYS A 260 38.33 -32.20 6.11
C LYS A 260 39.54 -32.51 6.99
N ASP A 261 39.50 -32.08 8.25
CA ASP A 261 40.56 -32.34 9.23
C ASP A 261 40.63 -33.82 9.66
N GLU A 262 39.47 -34.48 9.89
CA GLU A 262 39.44 -35.89 10.35
C GLU A 262 39.51 -36.89 9.16
N GLY A 263 39.47 -36.38 7.91
CA GLY A 263 39.50 -37.14 6.67
C GLY A 263 38.13 -37.50 6.13
N GLU A 264 38.00 -37.47 4.80
CA GLU A 264 36.72 -37.72 4.05
C GLU A 264 36.36 -39.23 4.02
N THR A 265 36.56 -39.93 5.12
CA THR A 265 36.16 -41.33 5.30
C THR A 265 34.87 -41.46 6.09
N PRO A 266 34.12 -42.57 5.92
CA PRO A 266 32.89 -42.74 6.72
C PRO A 266 33.11 -42.63 8.23
N ALA A 267 34.23 -43.13 8.73
CA ALA A 267 34.58 -43.01 10.15
C ALA A 267 34.93 -41.57 10.53
N GLY A 268 35.64 -40.84 9.68
CA GLY A 268 35.94 -39.43 9.87
C GLY A 268 34.70 -38.55 9.88
N ILE A 269 33.75 -38.84 9.00
CA ILE A 269 32.47 -38.12 8.95
C ILE A 269 31.69 -38.33 10.24
N VAL A 270 31.49 -39.57 10.71
CA VAL A 270 30.78 -39.89 11.95
C VAL A 270 31.44 -39.18 13.14
N LYS A 271 32.78 -39.20 13.22
CA LYS A 271 33.53 -38.54 14.30
C LYS A 271 33.38 -37.01 14.27
N SER A 272 33.37 -36.42 13.08
CA SER A 272 33.17 -34.98 12.89
C SER A 272 31.77 -34.57 13.31
N VAL A 273 30.74 -35.29 12.85
CA VAL A 273 29.34 -35.01 13.23
C VAL A 273 29.12 -35.18 14.74
N ALA A 274 29.71 -36.23 15.37
CA ALA A 274 29.56 -36.43 16.80
C ALA A 274 30.18 -35.33 17.65
N LYS A 275 31.31 -34.78 17.22
CA LYS A 275 31.99 -33.73 17.98
C LYS A 275 31.43 -32.34 17.71
N THR A 276 31.18 -32.00 16.44
CA THR A 276 30.72 -30.67 16.05
C THR A 276 29.22 -30.52 16.21
N GLY A 277 28.45 -31.59 16.02
CA GLY A 277 27.00 -31.58 16.18
C GLY A 277 26.52 -31.19 17.58
N GLN A 278 27.26 -31.60 18.64
CA GLN A 278 26.93 -31.17 19.99
C GLN A 278 27.08 -29.65 20.14
N THR A 279 28.14 -29.07 19.64
CA THR A 279 28.37 -27.61 19.69
C THR A 279 27.31 -26.86 18.91
N ILE A 280 26.95 -27.35 17.72
CA ILE A 280 25.87 -26.75 16.89
C ILE A 280 24.53 -26.83 17.62
N PHE A 281 24.21 -27.96 18.24
CA PHE A 281 22.99 -28.10 19.03
C PHE A 281 22.94 -27.11 20.20
N GLU A 282 24.05 -26.91 20.91
CA GLU A 282 24.15 -25.94 22.00
C GLU A 282 23.97 -24.50 21.51
N THR A 283 24.62 -24.12 20.38
CA THR A 283 24.51 -22.78 19.78
C THR A 283 23.10 -22.52 19.25
N THR A 284 22.49 -23.47 18.55
CA THR A 284 21.11 -23.36 18.05
C THR A 284 20.12 -23.22 19.20
N THR A 285 20.29 -24.03 20.27
CA THR A 285 19.41 -23.97 21.45
C THR A 285 19.52 -22.62 22.15
N THR A 286 20.71 -22.09 22.35
CA THR A 286 20.91 -20.77 22.98
C THR A 286 20.37 -19.63 22.11
N THR A 287 20.53 -19.71 20.79
CA THR A 287 19.96 -18.74 19.84
C THR A 287 18.44 -18.78 19.85
N CYS A 288 17.82 -19.96 19.81
CA CYS A 288 16.37 -20.11 19.93
C CYS A 288 15.83 -19.61 21.28
N ALA A 289 16.57 -19.87 22.36
CA ALA A 289 16.20 -19.33 23.68
C ALA A 289 16.23 -17.79 23.70
N GLY A 290 17.24 -17.18 23.09
CA GLY A 290 17.30 -15.71 22.93
C GLY A 290 16.15 -15.16 22.07
N LEU A 291 15.87 -15.81 20.93
CA LEU A 291 14.78 -15.41 20.03
C LEU A 291 13.40 -15.61 20.65
N SER A 292 13.24 -16.52 21.62
CA SER A 292 11.95 -16.75 22.31
C SER A 292 11.44 -15.52 23.06
N ALA A 293 12.31 -14.57 23.42
CA ALA A 293 11.90 -13.28 23.95
C ALA A 293 10.99 -12.51 22.96
N GLY A 294 11.14 -12.74 21.68
CA GLY A 294 10.30 -12.15 20.63
C GLY A 294 8.83 -12.61 20.67
N LEU A 295 8.52 -13.73 21.34
CA LEU A 295 7.14 -14.20 21.51
C LEU A 295 6.30 -13.26 22.39
N PHE A 296 6.94 -12.45 23.22
CA PHE A 296 6.29 -11.49 24.11
C PHE A 296 6.08 -10.12 23.46
N VAL A 297 6.49 -9.95 22.20
CA VAL A 297 6.29 -8.68 21.46
C VAL A 297 4.82 -8.55 21.07
N ALA A 298 4.23 -7.39 21.35
CA ALA A 298 2.82 -7.11 21.06
C ALA A 298 2.49 -6.88 19.57
N ILE A 299 3.50 -6.86 18.68
CA ILE A 299 3.34 -6.65 17.22
C ILE A 299 3.26 -8.01 16.52
N PRO A 300 2.09 -8.42 15.98
CA PRO A 300 1.91 -9.76 15.39
C PRO A 300 2.90 -10.09 14.26
N GLY A 301 3.22 -9.11 13.41
CA GLY A 301 4.18 -9.30 12.30
C GLY A 301 5.60 -9.63 12.80
N LEU A 302 6.01 -9.01 13.90
CA LEU A 302 7.31 -9.26 14.51
C LEU A 302 7.32 -10.57 15.31
N GLN A 303 6.21 -10.90 15.97
CA GLN A 303 6.05 -12.20 16.64
C GLN A 303 6.18 -13.36 15.64
N ASN A 304 5.47 -13.28 14.51
CA ASN A 304 5.57 -14.27 13.43
C ASN A 304 6.98 -14.39 12.86
N PHE A 305 7.72 -13.28 12.76
CA PHE A 305 9.12 -13.27 12.38
C PHE A 305 9.97 -14.14 13.31
N PHE A 306 9.87 -13.95 14.62
CA PHE A 306 10.66 -14.71 15.59
C PHE A 306 10.30 -16.20 15.60
N VAL A 307 8.99 -16.53 15.51
CA VAL A 307 8.54 -17.93 15.43
C VAL A 307 9.08 -18.62 14.19
N LEU A 308 8.96 -17.98 13.02
CA LEU A 308 9.42 -18.55 11.75
C LEU A 308 10.95 -18.70 11.74
N MET A 309 11.66 -17.71 12.29
CA MET A 309 13.11 -17.74 12.40
C MET A 309 13.60 -18.89 13.29
N MET A 310 12.96 -19.12 14.45
CA MET A 310 13.27 -20.26 15.32
C MET A 310 13.03 -21.61 14.63
N LEU A 311 11.89 -21.73 13.91
CA LEU A 311 11.57 -22.95 13.19
C LEU A 311 12.60 -23.25 12.08
N LEU A 312 13.01 -22.23 11.35
CA LEU A 312 14.00 -22.38 10.28
C LEU A 312 15.39 -22.68 10.81
N LEU A 313 15.78 -22.10 11.96
CA LEU A 313 17.06 -22.43 12.62
C LEU A 313 17.10 -23.87 13.14
N ILE A 314 15.98 -24.42 13.61
CA ILE A 314 15.90 -25.84 14.05
C ILE A 314 15.99 -26.77 12.83
N LEU A 315 15.55 -26.34 11.66
CA LEU A 315 15.58 -27.12 10.42
C LEU A 315 16.91 -27.01 9.66
N ALA A 316 17.68 -25.95 9.88
CA ALA A 316 18.99 -25.74 9.27
C ALA A 316 20.05 -26.62 9.88
#